data_ce064a62425200333f429f40db66ca84
#
_entry.id   ce064a62425200333f429f40db66ca84
#
_cell.length_a   1.000
_cell.length_b   1.000
_cell.length_c   1.000
_cell.angle_alpha   90.00
_cell.angle_beta   90.00
_cell.angle_gamma   90.00
#
_symmetry.space_group_name_H-M   'P 1'
#
loop_
_entity.id
_entity.type
_entity.pdbx_description
1 polymer ?
#
loop_
_entity_poly.entity_id
_entity_poly.type
_entity_poly.pdbx_seq_one_letter_code
_entity_poly.pdbx_strand_id
1 'polypeptide(L)'
;MTYLQAVVIALVQGVTELFPVSSLGHSVLVPAWLGGSWQTLVTQSSQQDSESSFYLAYIVALHCATALALMWFFRADWIRIIRGFFRSLPASMRVSLQHRRLRLAVADKDQRLAWMIIFATIPVGLTGVALEHTFRTLFAKPAAAAVLLFVNGLILLGAEALRRSATRRKQAGAAATAGRRAQVFAPASAPGAAAAGPPWETPAPGNPGTPGDRDNSGVTGTGQPASHRKPASGRAVADVDAAQRSDARLARLSYRDAILIGATQILALLAGISRSGVTMAGGLWRGLDHEDAARFAFLLATPVILAAGVLKVPSLLGQAGAHIHGQVVVGVIVCGIAAYLSVRFLVRWFQTRTLTPFAIYCLAFGALSILRFH
;
A
#
# COMPACT_ATOMS: atom_id res chain seq x y z
N MET A 1 0.78 -3.45 32.88
CA MET A 1 -0.19 -3.33 31.77
C MET A 1 -1.38 -4.24 32.02
N THR A 2 -2.61 -3.72 31.93
CA THR A 2 -3.83 -4.52 32.05
C THR A 2 -4.18 -5.25 30.74
N TYR A 3 -5.02 -6.28 30.78
CA TYR A 3 -5.51 -6.94 29.57
C TYR A 3 -6.28 -5.99 28.64
N LEU A 4 -7.06 -5.05 29.20
CA LEU A 4 -7.77 -4.03 28.41
C LEU A 4 -6.77 -3.14 27.65
N GLN A 5 -5.72 -2.67 28.33
CA GLN A 5 -4.67 -1.88 27.70
C GLN A 5 -3.98 -2.68 26.57
N ALA A 6 -3.68 -3.96 26.82
CA ALA A 6 -3.10 -4.83 25.82
C ALA A 6 -3.99 -4.97 24.59
N VAL A 7 -5.27 -5.29 24.75
CA VAL A 7 -6.21 -5.45 23.65
C VAL A 7 -6.37 -4.16 22.83
N VAL A 8 -6.55 -3.01 23.50
CA VAL A 8 -6.72 -1.73 22.78
C VAL A 8 -5.47 -1.36 22.00
N ILE A 9 -4.28 -1.47 22.61
CA ILE A 9 -3.01 -1.19 21.91
C ILE A 9 -2.81 -2.17 20.76
N ALA A 10 -3.15 -3.45 20.92
CA ALA A 10 -3.07 -4.46 19.88
C ALA A 10 -4.00 -4.15 18.68
N LEU A 11 -5.23 -3.71 18.94
CA LEU A 11 -6.16 -3.28 17.89
C LEU A 11 -5.63 -2.04 17.15
N VAL A 12 -5.18 -1.04 17.91
CA VAL A 12 -4.57 0.18 17.33
C VAL A 12 -3.39 -0.21 16.45
N GLN A 13 -2.46 -1.04 16.95
CA GLN A 13 -1.29 -1.49 16.18
C GLN A 13 -1.69 -2.26 14.93
N GLY A 14 -2.56 -3.28 15.04
CA GLY A 14 -2.96 -4.13 13.92
C GLY A 14 -3.69 -3.38 12.80
N VAL A 15 -4.42 -2.32 13.16
CA VAL A 15 -5.06 -1.45 12.17
C VAL A 15 -4.04 -0.46 11.61
N THR A 16 -3.41 0.35 12.44
CA THR A 16 -2.63 1.51 11.99
C THR A 16 -1.28 1.16 11.38
N GLU A 17 -0.76 -0.06 11.58
CA GLU A 17 0.49 -0.51 10.95
C GLU A 17 0.38 -0.58 9.43
N LEU A 18 -0.76 -1.03 8.92
CA LEU A 18 -0.98 -1.21 7.49
C LEU A 18 -1.64 0.00 6.85
N PHE A 19 -2.50 0.68 7.59
CA PHE A 19 -3.07 1.94 7.16
C PHE A 19 -1.97 3.01 7.04
N PRO A 20 -2.04 3.91 6.06
CA PRO A 20 -1.01 4.94 5.86
C PRO A 20 -1.10 6.08 6.89
N VAL A 21 -1.26 5.73 8.19
CA VAL A 21 -1.56 6.68 9.29
C VAL A 21 -0.55 6.65 10.46
N SER A 22 0.50 5.83 10.39
CA SER A 22 1.55 5.66 11.41
C SER A 22 1.13 4.94 12.70
N SER A 23 1.51 3.67 12.82
CA SER A 23 1.27 2.87 14.04
C SER A 23 2.06 3.39 15.25
N LEU A 24 3.35 3.72 15.06
CA LEU A 24 4.17 4.29 16.15
C LEU A 24 3.61 5.62 16.67
N GLY A 25 3.14 6.49 15.77
CA GLY A 25 2.46 7.72 16.16
C GLY A 25 1.25 7.45 17.03
N HIS A 26 0.40 6.49 16.64
CA HIS A 26 -0.80 6.13 17.41
C HIS A 26 -0.46 5.43 18.72
N SER A 27 0.58 4.59 18.77
CA SER A 27 1.05 3.95 20.01
C SER A 27 1.54 4.95 21.06
N VAL A 28 1.91 6.17 20.65
CA VAL A 28 2.26 7.29 21.54
C VAL A 28 1.05 8.17 21.82
N LEU A 29 0.34 8.60 20.78
CA LEU A 29 -0.75 9.58 20.88
C LEU A 29 -2.00 9.03 21.59
N VAL A 30 -2.42 7.80 21.28
CA VAL A 30 -3.64 7.23 21.89
C VAL A 30 -3.51 7.11 23.41
N PRO A 31 -2.44 6.51 23.97
CA PRO A 31 -2.23 6.53 25.42
C PRO A 31 -2.11 7.94 26.02
N ALA A 32 -1.47 8.88 25.31
CA ALA A 32 -1.35 10.26 25.77
C ALA A 32 -2.70 10.99 25.82
N TRP A 33 -3.61 10.72 24.87
CA TRP A 33 -4.99 11.24 24.87
C TRP A 33 -5.83 10.67 25.98
N LEU A 34 -5.69 9.37 26.30
CA LEU A 34 -6.42 8.69 27.38
C LEU A 34 -5.94 9.13 28.75
N GLY A 35 -4.68 9.53 28.90
CA GLY A 35 -4.12 10.04 30.17
C GLY A 35 -3.97 8.95 31.25
N GLY A 36 -3.69 9.38 32.50
CA GLY A 36 -3.62 8.48 33.65
C GLY A 36 -2.68 7.28 33.46
N SER A 37 -3.14 6.08 33.78
CA SER A 37 -2.35 4.83 33.66
C SER A 37 -1.96 4.47 32.22
N TRP A 38 -2.60 5.03 31.21
CA TRP A 38 -2.21 4.84 29.81
C TRP A 38 -0.97 5.66 29.44
N GLN A 39 -0.91 6.90 29.91
CA GLN A 39 0.22 7.76 29.65
C GLN A 39 1.48 7.24 30.35
N THR A 40 1.36 6.66 31.56
CA THR A 40 2.49 6.08 32.29
C THR A 40 3.16 4.93 31.55
N LEU A 41 2.41 4.16 30.72
CA LEU A 41 2.99 3.10 29.88
C LEU A 41 4.02 3.64 28.89
N VAL A 42 3.75 4.80 28.30
CA VAL A 42 4.63 5.44 27.30
C VAL A 42 5.78 6.17 27.98
N THR A 43 5.52 6.93 29.06
CA THR A 43 6.54 7.72 29.76
C THR A 43 7.55 6.84 30.50
N GLN A 44 7.12 5.74 31.12
CA GLN A 44 8.05 4.78 31.72
C GLN A 44 8.95 4.11 30.69
N SER A 45 8.43 3.83 29.49
CA SER A 45 9.22 3.24 28.43
C SER A 45 10.27 4.19 27.84
N SER A 46 10.10 5.51 28.00
CA SER A 46 11.05 6.50 27.55
C SER A 46 12.15 6.82 28.56
N GLN A 47 11.93 6.49 29.85
CA GLN A 47 12.86 6.74 30.96
C GLN A 47 13.70 5.52 31.34
N GLN A 48 13.24 4.31 31.01
CA GLN A 48 13.97 3.08 31.25
C GLN A 48 14.90 2.75 30.08
N ASP A 49 16.04 2.12 30.39
CA ASP A 49 16.89 1.52 29.37
C ASP A 49 16.05 0.59 28.49
N SER A 50 16.22 0.73 27.20
CA SER A 50 15.36 0.09 26.18
C SER A 50 15.27 -1.42 26.27
N GLU A 51 16.19 -2.07 26.96
CA GLU A 51 16.19 -3.51 27.20
C GLU A 51 15.26 -3.93 28.35
N SER A 52 14.91 -3.00 29.25
CA SER A 52 14.02 -3.26 30.41
C SER A 52 12.58 -2.81 30.21
N SER A 53 12.26 -2.11 29.10
CA SER A 53 10.91 -1.62 28.84
C SER A 53 9.96 -2.71 28.34
N PHE A 54 9.07 -3.16 29.20
CA PHE A 54 8.01 -4.13 28.86
C PHE A 54 7.06 -3.61 27.76
N TYR A 55 6.80 -2.31 27.69
CA TYR A 55 5.93 -1.71 26.67
C TYR A 55 6.56 -1.79 25.28
N LEU A 56 7.85 -1.45 25.17
CA LEU A 56 8.57 -1.58 23.90
C LEU A 56 8.63 -3.03 23.44
N ALA A 57 8.91 -3.97 24.36
CA ALA A 57 8.88 -5.39 24.10
C ALA A 57 7.51 -5.84 23.58
N TYR A 58 6.43 -5.35 24.20
CA TYR A 58 5.06 -5.62 23.77
C TYR A 58 4.79 -5.10 22.35
N ILE A 59 5.14 -3.83 22.05
CA ILE A 59 4.98 -3.26 20.71
C ILE A 59 5.75 -4.07 19.64
N VAL A 60 6.95 -4.53 19.95
CA VAL A 60 7.73 -5.40 19.04
C VAL A 60 7.02 -6.72 18.76
N ALA A 61 6.42 -7.35 19.79
CA ALA A 61 5.63 -8.58 19.60
C ALA A 61 4.43 -8.33 18.66
N LEU A 62 3.76 -7.19 18.80
CA LEU A 62 2.65 -6.80 17.93
C LEU A 62 3.11 -6.56 16.48
N HIS A 63 4.30 -5.97 16.27
CA HIS A 63 4.87 -5.85 14.93
C HIS A 63 5.13 -7.23 14.31
N CYS A 64 5.69 -8.18 15.07
CA CYS A 64 5.86 -9.56 14.59
C CYS A 64 4.51 -10.19 14.20
N ALA A 65 3.46 -9.98 15.00
CA ALA A 65 2.11 -10.45 14.68
C ALA A 65 1.59 -9.88 13.36
N THR A 66 1.82 -8.58 13.12
CA THR A 66 1.46 -7.93 11.84
C THR A 66 2.24 -8.50 10.66
N ALA A 67 3.55 -8.73 10.83
CA ALA A 67 4.37 -9.34 9.78
C ALA A 67 3.92 -10.76 9.43
N LEU A 68 3.58 -11.57 10.44
CA LEU A 68 3.03 -12.90 10.24
C LEU A 68 1.67 -12.86 9.54
N ALA A 69 0.80 -11.90 9.89
CA ALA A 69 -0.48 -11.69 9.21
C ALA A 69 -0.28 -11.32 7.72
N LEU A 70 0.69 -10.45 7.40
CA LEU A 70 1.07 -10.12 6.02
C LEU A 70 1.63 -11.35 5.27
N MET A 71 2.52 -12.11 5.90
CA MET A 71 3.06 -13.35 5.31
C MET A 71 1.95 -14.36 5.02
N TRP A 72 1.01 -14.51 5.94
CA TRP A 72 -0.13 -15.41 5.76
C TRP A 72 -1.06 -14.93 4.63
N PHE A 73 -1.33 -13.63 4.57
CA PHE A 73 -2.18 -13.04 3.53
C PHE A 73 -1.53 -13.19 2.15
N PHE A 74 -0.24 -12.87 2.01
CA PHE A 74 0.54 -12.96 0.78
C PHE A 74 1.32 -14.28 0.65
N ARG A 75 0.89 -15.38 1.33
CA ARG A 75 1.65 -16.63 1.37
C ARG A 75 1.99 -17.21 0.00
N ALA A 76 1.05 -17.16 -0.94
CA ALA A 76 1.29 -17.64 -2.29
C ALA A 76 2.37 -16.82 -3.02
N ASP A 77 2.37 -15.50 -2.80
CA ASP A 77 3.35 -14.58 -3.36
C ASP A 77 4.72 -14.82 -2.73
N TRP A 78 4.78 -14.95 -1.41
CA TRP A 78 6.02 -15.22 -0.70
C TRP A 78 6.65 -16.55 -1.10
N ILE A 79 5.86 -17.61 -1.28
CA ILE A 79 6.35 -18.90 -1.78
C ILE A 79 6.99 -18.74 -3.17
N ARG A 80 6.35 -17.99 -4.08
CA ARG A 80 6.87 -17.73 -5.44
C ARG A 80 8.15 -16.90 -5.40
N ILE A 81 8.14 -15.79 -4.63
CA ILE A 81 9.27 -14.88 -4.48
C ILE A 81 10.49 -15.61 -3.89
N ILE A 82 10.31 -16.37 -2.80
CA ILE A 82 11.37 -17.13 -2.15
C ILE A 82 11.92 -18.22 -3.09
N ARG A 83 11.06 -18.98 -3.77
CA ARG A 83 11.49 -19.95 -4.78
C ARG A 83 12.24 -19.29 -5.93
N GLY A 84 11.75 -18.14 -6.40
CA GLY A 84 12.42 -17.32 -7.42
C GLY A 84 13.82 -16.91 -6.99
N PHE A 85 13.97 -16.40 -5.76
CA PHE A 85 15.26 -16.05 -5.18
C PHE A 85 16.25 -17.21 -5.23
N PHE A 86 15.89 -18.36 -4.65
CA PHE A 86 16.78 -19.53 -4.61
C PHE A 86 17.11 -20.08 -6.00
N ARG A 87 16.19 -20.03 -6.96
CA ARG A 87 16.46 -20.42 -8.35
C ARG A 87 17.44 -19.48 -9.06
N SER A 88 17.46 -18.20 -8.70
CA SER A 88 18.35 -17.20 -9.30
C SER A 88 19.80 -17.31 -8.81
N LEU A 89 20.05 -17.87 -7.61
CA LEU A 89 21.38 -17.92 -6.99
C LEU A 89 22.42 -18.69 -7.82
N PRO A 90 22.17 -19.94 -8.27
CA PRO A 90 23.18 -20.70 -9.03
C PRO A 90 23.54 -20.02 -10.35
N ALA A 91 22.55 -19.47 -11.06
CA ALA A 91 22.76 -18.76 -12.32
C ALA A 91 23.56 -17.47 -12.10
N SER A 92 23.21 -16.69 -11.06
CA SER A 92 23.92 -15.45 -10.71
C SER A 92 25.36 -15.72 -10.28
N MET A 93 25.60 -16.80 -9.51
CA MET A 93 26.96 -17.22 -9.13
C MET A 93 27.81 -17.59 -10.36
N ARG A 94 27.28 -18.39 -11.28
CA ARG A 94 27.99 -18.78 -12.52
C ARG A 94 28.36 -17.56 -13.35
N VAL A 95 27.39 -16.65 -13.59
CA VAL A 95 27.64 -15.44 -14.39
C VAL A 95 28.63 -14.51 -13.68
N SER A 96 28.57 -14.37 -12.37
CA SER A 96 29.49 -13.53 -11.59
C SER A 96 30.92 -14.10 -11.62
N LEU A 97 31.09 -15.40 -11.51
CA LEU A 97 32.40 -16.09 -11.61
C LEU A 97 33.01 -15.92 -13.02
N GLN A 98 32.21 -16.10 -14.07
CA GLN A 98 32.68 -15.96 -15.46
C GLN A 98 33.15 -14.53 -15.79
N HIS A 99 32.48 -13.51 -15.24
CA HIS A 99 32.80 -12.12 -15.54
C HIS A 99 33.66 -11.42 -14.48
N ARG A 100 34.06 -12.11 -13.40
CA ARG A 100 34.76 -11.52 -12.24
C ARG A 100 34.11 -10.25 -11.69
N ARG A 101 32.77 -10.12 -11.84
CA ARG A 101 31.96 -8.99 -11.37
C ARG A 101 30.62 -9.53 -10.87
N LEU A 102 30.07 -8.90 -9.83
CA LEU A 102 28.72 -9.23 -9.35
C LEU A 102 27.70 -8.94 -10.48
N ARG A 103 27.12 -9.98 -11.03
CA ARG A 103 26.06 -9.92 -12.02
C ARG A 103 24.90 -10.80 -11.61
N LEU A 104 23.68 -10.23 -11.63
CA LEU A 104 22.47 -10.96 -11.36
C LEU A 104 21.94 -11.56 -12.66
N ALA A 105 21.81 -12.89 -12.69
CA ALA A 105 21.12 -13.60 -13.75
C ALA A 105 19.65 -13.76 -13.34
N VAL A 106 18.78 -12.92 -13.86
CA VAL A 106 17.37 -12.88 -13.54
C VAL A 106 16.58 -13.27 -14.79
N ALA A 107 15.93 -14.45 -14.75
CA ALA A 107 15.23 -15.02 -15.89
C ALA A 107 13.72 -14.69 -15.90
N ASP A 108 13.11 -14.52 -14.73
CA ASP A 108 11.67 -14.32 -14.63
C ASP A 108 11.28 -13.17 -13.66
N LYS A 109 9.97 -12.86 -13.65
CA LYS A 109 9.39 -11.78 -12.84
C LYS A 109 9.53 -12.01 -11.34
N ASP A 110 9.41 -13.27 -10.87
CA ASP A 110 9.46 -13.61 -9.44
C ASP A 110 10.88 -13.47 -8.90
N GLN A 111 11.89 -13.87 -9.69
CA GLN A 111 13.31 -13.62 -9.39
C GLN A 111 13.61 -12.14 -9.31
N ARG A 112 13.09 -11.36 -10.27
CA ARG A 112 13.30 -9.91 -10.31
C ARG A 112 12.66 -9.22 -9.11
N LEU A 113 11.43 -9.60 -8.76
CA LEU A 113 10.72 -9.05 -7.60
C LEU A 113 11.45 -9.37 -6.29
N ALA A 114 12.00 -10.59 -6.14
CA ALA A 114 12.79 -10.98 -4.98
C ALA A 114 14.00 -10.06 -4.78
N TRP A 115 14.79 -9.84 -5.83
CA TRP A 115 15.95 -8.95 -5.75
C TRP A 115 15.57 -7.49 -5.54
N MET A 116 14.48 -7.02 -6.14
CA MET A 116 13.98 -5.66 -5.89
C MET A 116 13.59 -5.45 -4.42
N ILE A 117 12.90 -6.41 -3.80
CA ILE A 117 12.55 -6.35 -2.38
C ILE A 117 13.82 -6.29 -1.52
N ILE A 118 14.81 -7.15 -1.79
CA ILE A 118 16.07 -7.17 -1.06
C ILE A 118 16.78 -5.81 -1.17
N PHE A 119 17.02 -5.31 -2.38
CA PHE A 119 17.72 -4.04 -2.57
C PHE A 119 16.95 -2.85 -2.03
N ALA A 120 15.62 -2.84 -2.14
CA ALA A 120 14.77 -1.79 -1.59
C ALA A 120 14.74 -1.79 -0.05
N THR A 121 15.02 -2.93 0.60
CA THR A 121 15.07 -3.04 2.07
C THR A 121 16.41 -2.57 2.65
N ILE A 122 17.51 -2.65 1.89
CA ILE A 122 18.86 -2.29 2.38
C ILE A 122 18.94 -0.88 2.95
N PRO A 123 18.46 0.20 2.28
CA PRO A 123 18.60 1.55 2.80
C PRO A 123 17.97 1.73 4.18
N VAL A 124 16.74 1.27 4.37
CA VAL A 124 16.05 1.40 5.66
C VAL A 124 16.67 0.50 6.72
N GLY A 125 17.12 -0.71 6.34
CA GLY A 125 17.79 -1.62 7.27
C GLY A 125 19.09 -1.05 7.81
N LEU A 126 19.97 -0.54 6.95
CA LEU A 126 21.23 0.10 7.33
C LEU A 126 20.98 1.35 8.20
N THR A 127 20.05 2.22 7.80
CA THR A 127 19.72 3.43 8.55
C THR A 127 19.09 3.09 9.90
N GLY A 128 18.21 2.07 9.95
CA GLY A 128 17.57 1.63 11.19
C GLY A 128 18.59 1.14 12.22
N VAL A 129 19.58 0.32 11.80
CA VAL A 129 20.64 -0.14 12.69
C VAL A 129 21.58 1.00 13.11
N ALA A 130 21.98 1.86 12.16
CA ALA A 130 22.92 2.94 12.44
C ALA A 130 22.37 4.03 13.37
N LEU A 131 21.08 4.32 13.30
CA LEU A 131 20.45 5.43 14.01
C LEU A 131 19.45 4.97 15.09
N GLU A 132 19.45 3.70 15.45
CA GLU A 132 18.51 3.12 16.42
C GLU A 132 18.44 3.92 17.73
N HIS A 133 19.60 4.23 18.29
CA HIS A 133 19.70 4.98 19.56
C HIS A 133 19.14 6.40 19.44
N THR A 134 19.45 7.12 18.37
CA THR A 134 18.98 8.49 18.14
C THR A 134 17.47 8.56 17.98
N PHE A 135 16.90 7.62 17.27
CA PHE A 135 15.44 7.58 17.05
C PHE A 135 14.66 7.25 18.32
N ARG A 136 15.22 6.44 19.22
CA ARG A 136 14.55 6.09 20.47
C ARG A 136 14.38 7.26 21.43
N THR A 137 15.38 8.11 21.56
CA THR A 137 15.37 9.24 22.51
C THR A 137 14.52 10.42 22.03
N LEU A 138 14.44 10.64 20.71
CA LEU A 138 13.73 11.78 20.12
C LEU A 138 12.21 11.60 20.05
N PHE A 139 11.70 10.36 19.99
CA PHE A 139 10.34 10.09 19.49
C PHE A 139 9.30 9.62 20.51
N ALA A 140 9.65 9.53 21.79
CA ALA A 140 8.69 9.22 22.85
C ALA A 140 7.80 10.42 23.26
N LYS A 141 7.99 11.60 22.62
CA LYS A 141 7.26 12.84 22.96
C LYS A 141 5.97 12.93 22.13
N PRO A 142 4.77 13.02 22.77
CA PRO A 142 3.51 13.15 22.06
C PRO A 142 3.44 14.33 21.10
N ALA A 143 4.00 15.50 21.48
CA ALA A 143 4.05 16.68 20.61
C ALA A 143 4.82 16.41 19.30
N ALA A 144 5.99 15.75 19.36
CA ALA A 144 6.75 15.38 18.18
C ALA A 144 5.98 14.41 17.27
N ALA A 145 5.35 13.37 17.86
CA ALA A 145 4.54 12.42 17.13
C ALA A 145 3.33 13.11 16.45
N ALA A 146 2.70 14.08 17.10
CA ALA A 146 1.59 14.85 16.55
C ALA A 146 2.02 15.68 15.32
N VAL A 147 3.13 16.41 15.42
CA VAL A 147 3.68 17.20 14.30
C VAL A 147 4.04 16.28 13.13
N LEU A 148 4.70 15.15 13.39
CA LEU A 148 5.10 14.22 12.35
C LEU A 148 3.89 13.51 11.72
N LEU A 149 2.83 13.24 12.47
CA LEU A 149 1.57 12.73 11.93
C LEU A 149 0.90 13.74 11.00
N PHE A 150 0.90 15.02 11.38
CA PHE A 150 0.42 16.09 10.51
C PHE A 150 1.25 16.18 9.22
N VAL A 151 2.58 16.12 9.32
CA VAL A 151 3.50 16.08 8.17
C VAL A 151 3.23 14.84 7.29
N ASN A 152 2.95 13.68 7.90
CA ASN A 152 2.54 12.49 7.15
C ASN A 152 1.31 12.76 6.28
N GLY A 153 0.30 13.45 6.83
CA GLY A 153 -0.88 13.87 6.06
C GLY A 153 -0.53 14.75 4.86
N LEU A 154 0.41 15.70 5.02
CA LEU A 154 0.90 16.56 3.91
C LEU A 154 1.63 15.73 2.85
N ILE A 155 2.46 14.77 3.24
CA ILE A 155 3.18 13.87 2.32
C ILE A 155 2.17 13.08 1.47
N LEU A 156 1.13 12.51 2.09
CA LEU A 156 0.11 11.76 1.38
C LEU A 156 -0.69 12.63 0.38
N LEU A 157 -1.09 13.85 0.78
CA LEU A 157 -1.74 14.80 -0.12
C LEU A 157 -0.83 15.22 -1.28
N GLY A 158 0.44 15.50 -0.97
CA GLY A 158 1.43 15.84 -1.99
C GLY A 158 1.61 14.74 -3.02
N ALA A 159 1.69 13.47 -2.59
CA ALA A 159 1.77 12.33 -3.49
C ALA A 159 0.53 12.22 -4.41
N GLU A 160 -0.66 12.42 -3.87
CA GLU A 160 -1.90 12.43 -4.66
C GLU A 160 -1.94 13.60 -5.67
N ALA A 161 -1.54 14.80 -5.27
CA ALA A 161 -1.50 15.97 -6.14
C ALA A 161 -0.53 15.77 -7.30
N LEU A 162 0.67 15.26 -7.02
CA LEU A 162 1.69 14.94 -8.04
C LEU A 162 1.17 13.90 -9.03
N ARG A 163 0.54 12.83 -8.54
CA ARG A 163 -0.03 11.81 -9.40
C ARG A 163 -1.14 12.36 -10.31
N ARG A 164 -2.07 13.15 -9.76
CA ARG A 164 -3.15 13.78 -10.54
C ARG A 164 -2.58 14.69 -11.64
N SER A 165 -1.58 15.49 -11.32
CA SER A 165 -0.92 16.36 -12.30
C SER A 165 -0.21 15.57 -13.41
N ALA A 166 0.48 14.47 -13.06
CA ALA A 166 1.13 13.59 -14.03
C ALA A 166 0.11 12.92 -14.98
N THR A 167 -1.02 12.45 -14.44
CA THR A 167 -2.10 11.86 -15.25
C THR A 167 -2.72 12.87 -16.21
N ARG A 168 -3.00 14.09 -15.74
CA ARG A 168 -3.51 15.17 -16.60
C ARG A 168 -2.55 15.52 -17.73
N ARG A 169 -1.24 15.60 -17.46
CA ARG A 169 -0.21 15.85 -18.49
C ARG A 169 -0.17 14.74 -19.55
N LYS A 170 -0.26 13.47 -19.13
CA LYS A 170 -0.31 12.33 -20.06
C LYS A 170 -1.56 12.38 -20.95
N GLN A 171 -2.73 12.69 -20.40
CA GLN A 171 -3.97 12.82 -21.14
C GLN A 171 -3.93 13.98 -22.14
N ALA A 172 -3.43 15.15 -21.72
CA ALA A 172 -3.25 16.31 -22.61
C ALA A 172 -2.28 16.00 -23.76
N GLY A 173 -1.17 15.33 -23.49
CA GLY A 173 -0.21 14.89 -24.51
C GLY A 173 -0.80 13.87 -25.49
N ALA A 174 -1.60 12.92 -25.00
CA ALA A 174 -2.30 11.94 -25.85
C ALA A 174 -3.35 12.62 -26.74
N ALA A 175 -4.13 13.57 -26.20
CA ALA A 175 -5.11 14.35 -26.96
C ALA A 175 -4.45 15.21 -28.04
N ALA A 176 -3.33 15.88 -27.73
CA ALA A 176 -2.56 16.66 -28.71
C ALA A 176 -2.02 15.79 -29.84
N THR A 177 -1.53 14.57 -29.51
CA THR A 177 -1.02 13.63 -30.52
C THR A 177 -2.15 13.09 -31.41
N ALA A 178 -3.33 12.79 -30.83
CA ALA A 178 -4.51 12.36 -31.57
C ALA A 178 -5.03 13.47 -32.50
N GLY A 179 -5.09 14.71 -32.03
CA GLY A 179 -5.47 15.87 -32.83
C GLY A 179 -4.52 16.11 -34.02
N ARG A 180 -3.20 15.98 -33.79
CA ARG A 180 -2.20 16.10 -34.87
C ARG A 180 -2.32 14.97 -35.90
N ARG A 181 -2.59 13.74 -35.47
CA ARG A 181 -2.86 12.63 -36.40
C ARG A 181 -4.12 12.85 -37.22
N ALA A 182 -5.21 13.34 -36.61
CA ALA A 182 -6.44 13.66 -37.32
C ALA A 182 -6.24 14.75 -38.37
N GLN A 183 -5.41 15.77 -38.10
CA GLN A 183 -5.05 16.81 -39.07
C GLN A 183 -4.20 16.29 -40.23
N VAL A 184 -3.28 15.35 -40.00
CA VAL A 184 -2.43 14.77 -41.06
C VAL A 184 -3.24 13.83 -41.96
N PHE A 185 -4.28 13.19 -41.48
CA PHE A 185 -5.17 12.30 -42.22
C PHE A 185 -6.48 12.95 -42.68
N ALA A 186 -6.68 14.26 -42.42
CA ALA A 186 -7.81 14.97 -43.01
C ALA A 186 -7.57 15.01 -44.55
N PRO A 187 -8.54 14.51 -45.37
CA PRO A 187 -8.44 14.64 -46.81
C PRO A 187 -8.31 16.11 -47.13
N ALA A 188 -7.31 16.48 -47.93
CA ALA A 188 -7.17 17.84 -48.43
C ALA A 188 -8.48 18.18 -49.13
N SER A 189 -9.25 19.12 -48.58
CA SER A 189 -10.40 19.68 -49.22
C SER A 189 -9.92 20.28 -50.56
N ALA A 190 -10.33 19.68 -51.64
CA ALA A 190 -10.01 20.15 -52.97
C ALA A 190 -10.41 21.62 -53.07
N PRO A 191 -9.51 22.52 -53.47
CA PRO A 191 -9.91 23.90 -53.75
C PRO A 191 -10.67 23.90 -55.08
N GLY A 192 -11.98 24.17 -55.02
CA GLY A 192 -12.75 24.44 -56.23
C GLY A 192 -13.97 23.56 -56.42
N ALA A 193 -15.00 23.75 -55.60
CA ALA A 193 -16.39 23.52 -56.02
C ALA A 193 -17.18 24.77 -55.68
N ALA A 194 -17.07 25.72 -56.64
CA ALA A 194 -17.97 26.88 -56.71
C ALA A 194 -19.41 26.34 -56.88
N ALA A 195 -20.31 26.99 -56.19
CA ALA A 195 -21.75 26.95 -56.25
C ALA A 195 -22.32 26.40 -57.58
N ALA A 196 -22.94 25.21 -57.49
CA ALA A 196 -23.98 24.78 -58.38
C ALA A 196 -25.23 24.53 -57.52
N GLY A 197 -26.26 25.30 -57.81
CA GLY A 197 -27.56 25.24 -57.11
C GLY A 197 -28.29 23.91 -57.32
N PRO A 198 -29.34 23.66 -56.55
CA PRO A 198 -30.01 22.37 -56.52
C PRO A 198 -30.83 22.14 -57.79
N PRO A 199 -30.68 21.00 -58.47
CA PRO A 199 -31.67 20.55 -59.41
C PRO A 199 -32.69 19.61 -58.75
N TRP A 200 -33.92 20.10 -58.69
CA TRP A 200 -35.15 19.37 -58.87
C TRP A 200 -35.53 18.23 -57.95
N GLU A 201 -36.55 18.50 -57.20
CA GLU A 201 -37.53 17.56 -56.70
C GLU A 201 -38.06 16.65 -57.83
N THR A 202 -38.03 15.37 -57.61
CA THR A 202 -38.94 14.45 -58.28
C THR A 202 -39.66 13.60 -57.23
N PRO A 203 -41.00 13.37 -57.41
CA PRO A 203 -41.84 12.79 -56.38
C PRO A 203 -41.67 11.27 -56.35
N ALA A 204 -41.85 10.71 -55.16
CA ALA A 204 -41.90 9.30 -54.91
C ALA A 204 -43.14 8.65 -55.56
N PRO A 205 -43.04 7.47 -56.14
CA PRO A 205 -44.21 6.64 -56.41
C PRO A 205 -44.46 5.67 -55.24
N GLY A 206 -45.74 5.47 -55.06
CA GLY A 206 -46.45 4.86 -53.96
C GLY A 206 -46.14 3.41 -53.68
N ASN A 207 -46.45 3.09 -52.46
CA ASN A 207 -46.59 1.78 -51.89
C ASN A 207 -47.92 1.15 -52.26
N PRO A 208 -48.01 -0.13 -52.52
CA PRO A 208 -49.17 -0.88 -52.12
C PRO A 208 -48.88 -2.20 -51.40
N GLY A 209 -49.55 -2.36 -50.28
CA GLY A 209 -50.15 -3.66 -49.93
C GLY A 209 -49.53 -4.47 -48.81
N THR A 210 -50.10 -4.27 -47.64
CA THR A 210 -50.29 -5.30 -46.63
C THR A 210 -51.26 -6.39 -47.13
N PRO A 211 -51.32 -7.60 -46.57
CA PRO A 211 -51.89 -7.85 -45.24
C PRO A 211 -51.38 -9.11 -44.47
N GLY A 212 -51.78 -9.12 -43.22
CA GLY A 212 -52.05 -10.37 -42.51
C GLY A 212 -51.20 -10.71 -41.32
N ASP A 213 -51.62 -10.28 -40.16
CA ASP A 213 -52.32 -11.03 -39.12
C ASP A 213 -51.55 -12.11 -38.38
N ARG A 214 -51.35 -11.96 -37.08
CA ARG A 214 -51.90 -12.73 -35.95
C ARG A 214 -51.14 -12.57 -34.67
N ASP A 215 -51.88 -12.01 -33.73
CA ASP A 215 -51.94 -12.33 -32.30
C ASP A 215 -50.91 -13.33 -31.74
N ASN A 216 -50.20 -12.91 -30.70
CA ASN A 216 -50.29 -13.66 -29.45
C ASN A 216 -50.03 -12.80 -28.22
N SER A 217 -51.02 -12.84 -27.38
CA SER A 217 -51.19 -12.20 -26.08
C SER A 217 -50.14 -12.62 -25.04
N GLY A 218 -49.75 -11.64 -24.22
CA GLY A 218 -49.66 -11.80 -22.78
C GLY A 218 -48.51 -12.62 -22.22
N VAL A 219 -47.63 -11.94 -21.55
CA VAL A 219 -47.26 -12.23 -20.14
C VAL A 219 -46.53 -11.00 -19.55
N THR A 220 -47.19 -10.36 -18.62
CA THR A 220 -46.60 -9.44 -17.64
C THR A 220 -45.66 -10.22 -16.72
N GLY A 221 -44.37 -9.96 -16.81
CA GLY A 221 -43.37 -10.49 -15.89
C GLY A 221 -42.46 -9.38 -15.47
N THR A 222 -42.78 -8.73 -14.33
CA THR A 222 -41.86 -7.85 -13.57
C THR A 222 -40.70 -8.69 -13.04
N GLY A 223 -39.65 -8.82 -13.82
CA GLY A 223 -38.41 -9.46 -13.44
C GLY A 223 -37.38 -8.41 -13.07
N GLN A 224 -37.21 -8.13 -11.77
CA GLN A 224 -36.00 -7.46 -11.26
C GLN A 224 -34.76 -8.19 -11.77
N PRO A 225 -33.70 -7.49 -12.20
CA PRO A 225 -32.44 -8.15 -12.54
C PRO A 225 -31.85 -8.75 -11.27
N ALA A 226 -31.87 -10.08 -11.21
CA ALA A 226 -31.16 -10.83 -10.20
C ALA A 226 -29.69 -10.42 -10.20
N SER A 227 -29.24 -9.90 -9.07
CA SER A 227 -27.83 -9.65 -8.80
C SER A 227 -27.08 -10.99 -8.89
N HIS A 228 -26.43 -11.24 -10.02
CA HIS A 228 -25.54 -12.38 -10.17
C HIS A 228 -24.36 -12.23 -9.21
N ARG A 229 -24.51 -12.75 -7.99
CA ARG A 229 -23.37 -13.08 -7.12
C ARG A 229 -22.51 -14.09 -7.87
N LYS A 230 -21.36 -13.63 -8.42
CA LYS A 230 -20.35 -14.54 -8.97
C LYS A 230 -20.02 -15.60 -7.92
N PRO A 231 -19.98 -16.89 -8.28
CA PRO A 231 -19.67 -17.97 -7.34
C PRO A 231 -18.28 -17.74 -6.71
N ALA A 232 -18.10 -18.17 -5.47
CA ALA A 232 -16.89 -17.92 -4.66
C ALA A 232 -15.60 -18.40 -5.35
N SER A 233 -15.66 -19.44 -6.17
CA SER A 233 -14.54 -19.96 -6.99
C SER A 233 -14.07 -18.97 -8.07
N GLY A 234 -14.98 -18.27 -8.73
CA GLY A 234 -14.63 -17.27 -9.74
C GLY A 234 -13.97 -16.02 -9.16
N ARG A 235 -14.27 -15.69 -7.89
CA ARG A 235 -13.67 -14.56 -7.20
C ARG A 235 -12.22 -14.83 -6.79
N ALA A 236 -11.93 -16.04 -6.30
CA ALA A 236 -10.56 -16.44 -5.94
C ALA A 236 -9.62 -16.46 -7.15
N VAL A 237 -10.09 -16.95 -8.30
CA VAL A 237 -9.33 -16.95 -9.57
C VAL A 237 -9.06 -15.51 -10.03
N ALA A 238 -10.05 -14.63 -9.99
CA ALA A 238 -9.90 -13.23 -10.38
C ALA A 238 -8.90 -12.49 -9.49
N ASP A 239 -8.87 -12.77 -8.18
CA ASP A 239 -7.93 -12.16 -7.23
C ASP A 239 -6.48 -12.65 -7.50
N VAL A 240 -6.28 -13.91 -7.87
CA VAL A 240 -4.96 -14.47 -8.24
C VAL A 240 -4.46 -13.82 -9.54
N ASP A 241 -5.33 -13.70 -10.55
CA ASP A 241 -4.97 -13.08 -11.83
C ASP A 241 -4.64 -11.59 -11.66
N ALA A 242 -5.34 -10.87 -10.79
CA ALA A 242 -5.06 -9.47 -10.47
C ALA A 242 -3.68 -9.34 -9.79
N ALA A 243 -3.38 -10.20 -8.82
CA ALA A 243 -2.08 -10.24 -8.16
C ALA A 243 -0.94 -10.50 -9.13
N GLN A 244 -1.09 -11.47 -10.05
CA GLN A 244 -0.06 -11.78 -11.05
C GLN A 244 0.16 -10.64 -12.06
N ARG A 245 -0.90 -9.92 -12.42
CA ARG A 245 -0.81 -8.73 -13.28
C ARG A 245 -0.07 -7.59 -12.57
N SER A 246 -0.35 -7.37 -11.30
CA SER A 246 0.37 -6.39 -10.47
C SER A 246 1.86 -6.75 -10.37
N ASP A 247 2.21 -8.01 -10.08
CA ASP A 247 3.60 -8.46 -10.05
C ASP A 247 4.33 -8.25 -11.39
N ALA A 248 3.64 -8.48 -12.51
CA ALA A 248 4.21 -8.23 -13.84
C ALA A 248 4.44 -6.73 -14.09
N ARG A 249 3.58 -5.83 -13.55
CA ARG A 249 3.79 -4.39 -13.61
C ARG A 249 4.95 -3.95 -12.70
N LEU A 250 4.99 -4.46 -11.46
CA LEU A 250 6.08 -4.21 -10.51
C LEU A 250 7.43 -4.69 -11.07
N ALA A 251 7.49 -5.84 -11.71
CA ALA A 251 8.71 -6.35 -12.32
C ALA A 251 9.25 -5.48 -13.47
N ARG A 252 8.48 -4.51 -13.97
CA ARG A 252 8.96 -3.52 -14.96
C ARG A 252 9.69 -2.33 -14.35
N LEU A 253 9.58 -2.12 -13.02
CA LEU A 253 10.35 -1.09 -12.33
C LEU A 253 11.84 -1.31 -12.52
N SER A 254 12.59 -0.22 -12.58
CA SER A 254 14.05 -0.31 -12.50
C SER A 254 14.46 -0.63 -11.05
N TYR A 255 15.63 -1.26 -10.86
CA TYR A 255 16.16 -1.46 -9.50
C TYR A 255 16.39 -0.14 -8.76
N ARG A 256 16.77 0.93 -9.50
CA ARG A 256 16.92 2.28 -8.94
C ARG A 256 15.59 2.79 -8.38
N ASP A 257 14.49 2.60 -9.11
CA ASP A 257 13.17 3.01 -8.66
C ASP A 257 12.73 2.22 -7.42
N ALA A 258 12.95 0.91 -7.41
CA ALA A 258 12.65 0.07 -6.26
C ALA A 258 13.44 0.49 -5.01
N ILE A 259 14.74 0.79 -5.16
CA ILE A 259 15.60 1.28 -4.08
C ILE A 259 15.12 2.65 -3.57
N LEU A 260 14.76 3.58 -4.47
CA LEU A 260 14.26 4.89 -4.08
C LEU A 260 12.92 4.79 -3.34
N ILE A 261 12.00 3.94 -3.82
CA ILE A 261 10.75 3.65 -3.10
C ILE A 261 11.05 3.05 -1.72
N GLY A 262 11.98 2.08 -1.65
CA GLY A 262 12.39 1.47 -0.39
C GLY A 262 13.06 2.47 0.57
N ALA A 263 13.87 3.39 0.06
CA ALA A 263 14.53 4.42 0.85
C ALA A 263 13.56 5.41 1.49
N THR A 264 12.35 5.61 0.93
CA THR A 264 11.34 6.45 1.59
C THR A 264 10.95 5.91 2.96
N GLN A 265 11.13 4.60 3.23
CA GLN A 265 10.87 3.99 4.54
C GLN A 265 11.78 4.53 5.65
N ILE A 266 12.91 5.16 5.31
CA ILE A 266 13.79 5.82 6.28
C ILE A 266 13.00 6.91 7.05
N LEU A 267 12.11 7.63 6.38
CA LEU A 267 11.26 8.64 7.02
C LEU A 267 10.32 8.01 8.06
N ALA A 268 9.95 6.76 7.89
CA ALA A 268 9.06 6.05 8.82
C ALA A 268 9.74 5.56 10.09
N LEU A 269 11.06 5.73 10.21
CA LEU A 269 11.75 5.58 11.49
C LEU A 269 11.33 6.68 12.47
N LEU A 270 10.74 7.79 11.99
CA LEU A 270 10.18 8.88 12.78
C LEU A 270 8.76 8.53 13.25
N ALA A 271 8.52 8.51 14.57
CA ALA A 271 7.20 8.27 15.13
C ALA A 271 6.20 9.36 14.69
N GLY A 272 5.16 8.97 13.97
CA GLY A 272 4.20 9.89 13.33
C GLY A 272 4.21 9.77 11.79
N ILE A 273 5.30 9.33 11.18
CA ILE A 273 5.36 9.03 9.75
C ILE A 273 4.99 7.57 9.51
N SER A 274 4.10 7.34 8.55
CA SER A 274 3.64 5.99 8.19
C SER A 274 4.56 5.33 7.17
N ARG A 275 5.08 4.14 7.49
CA ARG A 275 5.90 3.35 6.57
C ARG A 275 5.14 2.97 5.31
N SER A 276 3.95 2.40 5.43
CA SER A 276 3.09 2.09 4.29
C SER A 276 2.75 3.35 3.49
N GLY A 277 2.47 4.47 4.18
CA GLY A 277 2.17 5.77 3.58
C GLY A 277 3.30 6.33 2.72
N VAL A 278 4.52 6.44 3.28
CA VAL A 278 5.67 7.00 2.52
C VAL A 278 6.12 6.07 1.40
N THR A 279 6.04 4.74 1.61
CA THR A 279 6.36 3.77 0.55
C THR A 279 5.37 3.88 -0.62
N MET A 280 4.08 3.99 -0.32
CA MET A 280 3.06 4.23 -1.34
C MET A 280 3.26 5.59 -2.04
N ALA A 281 3.53 6.65 -1.28
CA ALA A 281 3.83 7.98 -1.84
C ALA A 281 5.03 7.93 -2.80
N GLY A 282 6.10 7.25 -2.42
CA GLY A 282 7.25 6.99 -3.27
C GLY A 282 6.90 6.21 -4.53
N GLY A 283 6.06 5.17 -4.40
CA GLY A 283 5.55 4.38 -5.54
C GLY A 283 4.73 5.23 -6.52
N LEU A 284 3.79 6.04 -6.01
CA LEU A 284 2.99 6.95 -6.82
C LEU A 284 3.86 7.99 -7.54
N TRP A 285 4.88 8.52 -6.86
CA TRP A 285 5.86 9.44 -7.46
C TRP A 285 6.64 8.79 -8.60
N ARG A 286 6.98 7.51 -8.49
CA ARG A 286 7.65 6.72 -9.55
C ARG A 286 6.69 6.19 -10.62
N GLY A 287 5.41 6.55 -10.56
CA GLY A 287 4.41 6.26 -11.59
C GLY A 287 3.64 4.96 -11.42
N LEU A 288 3.73 4.32 -10.26
CA LEU A 288 2.84 3.21 -9.90
C LEU A 288 1.41 3.72 -9.71
N ASP A 289 0.43 2.85 -9.93
CA ASP A 289 -0.93 3.11 -9.47
C ASP A 289 -1.09 2.78 -7.97
N HIS A 290 -2.26 3.06 -7.39
CA HIS A 290 -2.49 2.84 -5.96
C HIS A 290 -2.44 1.37 -5.57
N GLU A 291 -2.95 0.48 -6.42
CA GLU A 291 -2.95 -0.96 -6.19
C GLU A 291 -1.50 -1.50 -6.13
N ASP A 292 -0.70 -1.17 -7.14
CA ASP A 292 0.70 -1.62 -7.23
C ASP A 292 1.57 -1.00 -6.12
N ALA A 293 1.37 0.29 -5.82
CA ALA A 293 2.07 0.97 -4.75
C ALA A 293 1.76 0.37 -3.37
N ALA A 294 0.47 0.06 -3.09
CA ALA A 294 0.07 -0.59 -1.85
C ALA A 294 0.64 -2.01 -1.75
N ARG A 295 0.53 -2.80 -2.82
CA ARG A 295 1.07 -4.16 -2.87
C ARG A 295 2.57 -4.18 -2.63
N PHE A 296 3.32 -3.31 -3.31
CA PHE A 296 4.76 -3.21 -3.13
C PHE A 296 5.13 -2.76 -1.72
N ALA A 297 4.40 -1.78 -1.14
CA ALA A 297 4.59 -1.33 0.23
C ALA A 297 4.38 -2.46 1.25
N PHE A 298 3.36 -3.30 1.09
CA PHE A 298 3.09 -4.43 1.97
C PHE A 298 4.13 -5.55 1.84
N LEU A 299 4.60 -5.83 0.62
CA LEU A 299 5.68 -6.78 0.40
C LEU A 299 7.00 -6.28 1.00
N LEU A 300 7.32 -4.99 0.88
CA LEU A 300 8.52 -4.40 1.51
C LEU A 300 8.42 -4.34 3.05
N ALA A 301 7.22 -4.10 3.60
CA ALA A 301 7.01 -4.03 5.04
C ALA A 301 7.37 -5.36 5.72
N THR A 302 7.02 -6.49 5.12
CA THR A 302 7.19 -7.83 5.72
C THR A 302 8.64 -8.13 6.14
N PRO A 303 9.67 -8.08 5.25
CA PRO A 303 11.05 -8.37 5.64
C PRO A 303 11.62 -7.34 6.61
N VAL A 304 11.24 -6.06 6.50
CA VAL A 304 11.70 -5.00 7.42
C VAL A 304 11.19 -5.26 8.83
N ILE A 305 9.89 -5.55 8.99
CA ILE A 305 9.28 -5.83 10.29
C ILE A 305 9.85 -7.12 10.88
N LEU A 306 9.99 -8.18 10.08
CA LEU A 306 10.54 -9.45 10.55
C LEU A 306 11.99 -9.29 11.02
N ALA A 307 12.82 -8.58 10.27
CA ALA A 307 14.22 -8.33 10.66
C ALA A 307 14.28 -7.57 11.99
N ALA A 308 13.49 -6.51 12.15
CA ALA A 308 13.39 -5.77 13.40
C ALA A 308 12.87 -6.65 14.55
N GLY A 309 11.87 -7.51 14.28
CA GLY A 309 11.31 -8.45 15.24
C GLY A 309 12.33 -9.47 15.74
N VAL A 310 13.04 -10.14 14.81
CA VAL A 310 14.05 -11.14 15.14
C VAL A 310 15.17 -10.57 16.02
N LEU A 311 15.59 -9.32 15.74
CA LEU A 311 16.63 -8.65 16.54
C LEU A 311 16.15 -8.35 17.97
N LYS A 312 14.85 -8.20 18.21
CA LYS A 312 14.26 -7.79 19.50
C LYS A 312 13.56 -8.91 20.27
N VAL A 313 13.23 -10.05 19.62
CA VAL A 313 12.59 -11.20 20.29
C VAL A 313 13.38 -11.70 21.51
N PRO A 314 14.73 -11.74 21.51
CA PRO A 314 15.46 -12.15 22.71
C PRO A 314 15.16 -11.31 23.94
N SER A 315 14.92 -9.98 23.78
CA SER A 315 14.55 -9.11 24.92
C SER A 315 13.15 -9.41 25.49
N LEU A 316 12.25 -9.96 24.66
CA LEU A 316 10.91 -10.42 25.10
C LEU A 316 10.99 -11.66 25.99
N LEU A 317 11.94 -12.53 25.74
CA LEU A 317 12.15 -13.76 26.50
C LEU A 317 12.92 -13.52 27.80
N GLY A 318 13.48 -12.33 27.99
CA GLY A 318 14.19 -11.88 29.18
C GLY A 318 13.25 -11.40 30.30
N GLN A 319 13.84 -10.79 31.36
CA GLN A 319 13.12 -10.31 32.54
C GLN A 319 12.02 -9.26 32.21
N ALA A 320 12.19 -8.46 31.15
CA ALA A 320 11.21 -7.46 30.73
C ALA A 320 9.85 -8.07 30.34
N GLY A 321 9.84 -9.32 29.83
CA GLY A 321 8.61 -10.01 29.44
C GLY A 321 7.96 -10.86 30.55
N ALA A 322 8.66 -11.17 31.63
CA ALA A 322 8.30 -12.22 32.60
C ALA A 322 6.93 -12.03 33.26
N HIS A 323 6.42 -10.79 33.39
CA HIS A 323 5.16 -10.47 34.06
C HIS A 323 3.99 -10.16 33.11
N ILE A 324 4.21 -10.22 31.77
CA ILE A 324 3.19 -9.83 30.79
C ILE A 324 2.92 -10.88 29.71
N HIS A 325 3.36 -12.14 29.90
CA HIS A 325 3.20 -13.19 28.88
C HIS A 325 1.75 -13.38 28.43
N GLY A 326 0.78 -13.38 29.38
CA GLY A 326 -0.65 -13.51 29.06
C GLY A 326 -1.15 -12.36 28.18
N GLN A 327 -0.78 -11.13 28.53
CA GLN A 327 -1.13 -9.92 27.75
C GLN A 327 -0.46 -9.94 26.36
N VAL A 328 0.79 -10.41 26.26
CA VAL A 328 1.49 -10.55 24.98
C VAL A 328 0.77 -11.55 24.07
N VAL A 329 0.41 -12.73 24.58
CA VAL A 329 -0.31 -13.75 23.80
C VAL A 329 -1.64 -13.21 23.28
N VAL A 330 -2.46 -12.63 24.17
CA VAL A 330 -3.75 -12.03 23.77
C VAL A 330 -3.54 -10.91 22.76
N GLY A 331 -2.57 -10.01 23.01
CA GLY A 331 -2.24 -8.92 22.11
C GLY A 331 -1.80 -9.39 20.72
N VAL A 332 -0.93 -10.39 20.64
CA VAL A 332 -0.45 -10.97 19.37
C VAL A 332 -1.61 -11.53 18.54
N ILE A 333 -2.53 -12.27 19.20
CA ILE A 333 -3.71 -12.82 18.51
C ILE A 333 -4.61 -11.70 17.99
N VAL A 334 -4.95 -10.74 18.85
CA VAL A 334 -5.84 -9.62 18.49
C VAL A 334 -5.21 -8.76 17.38
N CYS A 335 -3.92 -8.43 17.51
CA CYS A 335 -3.19 -7.66 16.51
C CYS A 335 -3.11 -8.41 15.17
N GLY A 336 -2.81 -9.72 15.19
CA GLY A 336 -2.74 -10.54 13.98
C GLY A 336 -4.07 -10.59 13.23
N ILE A 337 -5.18 -10.76 13.95
CA ILE A 337 -6.53 -10.74 13.36
C ILE A 337 -6.83 -9.34 12.78
N ALA A 338 -6.59 -8.27 13.55
CA ALA A 338 -6.82 -6.90 13.11
C ALA A 338 -5.98 -6.56 11.87
N ALA A 339 -4.71 -6.95 11.85
CA ALA A 339 -3.80 -6.75 10.71
C ALA A 339 -4.26 -7.54 9.47
N TYR A 340 -4.70 -8.79 9.64
CA TYR A 340 -5.23 -9.59 8.53
C TYR A 340 -6.49 -8.97 7.92
N LEU A 341 -7.41 -8.48 8.74
CA LEU A 341 -8.61 -7.77 8.27
C LEU A 341 -8.25 -6.45 7.61
N SER A 342 -7.27 -5.73 8.16
CA SER A 342 -6.76 -4.47 7.62
C SER A 342 -6.16 -4.63 6.23
N VAL A 343 -5.25 -5.61 6.02
CA VAL A 343 -4.66 -5.84 4.70
C VAL A 343 -5.72 -6.27 3.69
N ARG A 344 -6.65 -7.14 4.08
CA ARG A 344 -7.76 -7.56 3.22
C ARG A 344 -8.64 -6.40 2.78
N PHE A 345 -8.90 -5.45 3.68
CA PHE A 345 -9.62 -4.22 3.38
C PHE A 345 -8.81 -3.32 2.44
N LEU A 346 -7.55 -3.03 2.77
CA LEU A 346 -6.72 -2.06 2.06
C LEU A 346 -6.38 -2.51 0.63
N VAL A 347 -6.12 -3.80 0.41
CA VAL A 347 -5.88 -4.34 -0.94
C VAL A 347 -7.09 -4.09 -1.84
N ARG A 348 -8.33 -4.23 -1.32
CA ARG A 348 -9.54 -3.91 -2.08
C ARG A 348 -9.76 -2.40 -2.22
N TRP A 349 -9.48 -1.66 -1.17
CA TRP A 349 -9.62 -0.20 -1.16
C TRP A 349 -8.79 0.45 -2.27
N PHE A 350 -7.52 0.09 -2.37
CA PHE A 350 -6.58 0.70 -3.31
C PHE A 350 -6.75 0.25 -4.77
N GLN A 351 -7.61 -0.72 -5.05
CA GLN A 351 -8.02 -1.00 -6.43
C GLN A 351 -8.77 0.17 -7.08
N THR A 352 -9.56 0.91 -6.30
CA THR A 352 -10.44 1.97 -6.82
C THR A 352 -10.33 3.30 -6.09
N ARG A 353 -9.68 3.34 -4.92
CA ARG A 353 -9.66 4.49 -4.02
C ARG A 353 -8.24 5.04 -3.84
N THR A 354 -8.17 6.26 -3.30
CA THR A 354 -6.97 7.06 -3.15
C THR A 354 -6.48 7.12 -1.70
N LEU A 355 -5.30 7.72 -1.46
CA LEU A 355 -4.74 7.99 -0.13
C LEU A 355 -5.44 9.17 0.57
N THR A 356 -6.26 9.95 -0.13
CA THR A 356 -6.85 11.21 0.37
C THR A 356 -7.57 11.08 1.73
N PRO A 357 -8.44 10.06 1.98
CA PRO A 357 -9.11 9.95 3.28
C PRO A 357 -8.14 9.76 4.46
N PHE A 358 -7.06 9.00 4.25
CA PHE A 358 -6.02 8.78 5.26
C PHE A 358 -5.20 10.05 5.50
N ALA A 359 -4.94 10.83 4.45
CA ALA A 359 -4.26 12.11 4.55
C ALA A 359 -5.09 13.11 5.37
N ILE A 360 -6.40 13.22 5.11
CA ILE A 360 -7.32 14.07 5.86
C ILE A 360 -7.34 13.66 7.34
N TYR A 361 -7.42 12.34 7.62
CA TYR A 361 -7.35 11.82 8.97
C TYR A 361 -6.05 12.23 9.68
N CYS A 362 -4.88 12.04 9.05
CA CYS A 362 -3.59 12.40 9.62
C CYS A 362 -3.48 13.91 9.91
N LEU A 363 -3.99 14.76 9.01
CA LEU A 363 -4.02 16.21 9.21
C LEU A 363 -4.94 16.58 10.38
N ALA A 364 -6.15 16.05 10.43
CA ALA A 364 -7.11 16.37 11.48
C ALA A 364 -6.63 15.87 12.85
N PHE A 365 -6.25 14.60 12.97
CA PHE A 365 -5.81 14.03 14.24
C PHE A 365 -4.44 14.58 14.67
N GLY A 366 -3.54 14.85 13.72
CA GLY A 366 -2.26 15.51 13.96
C GLY A 366 -2.46 16.94 14.48
N ALA A 367 -3.30 17.74 13.83
CA ALA A 367 -3.60 19.11 14.27
C ALA A 367 -4.24 19.16 15.66
N LEU A 368 -5.26 18.31 15.91
CA LEU A 368 -5.89 18.19 17.23
C LEU A 368 -4.88 17.79 18.31
N SER A 369 -3.98 16.86 17.99
CA SER A 369 -2.94 16.42 18.93
C SER A 369 -1.88 17.49 19.16
N ILE A 370 -1.51 18.30 18.16
CA ILE A 370 -0.65 19.46 18.33
C ILE A 370 -1.29 20.44 19.31
N LEU A 371 -2.56 20.81 19.10
CA LEU A 371 -3.27 21.73 20.02
C LEU A 371 -3.39 21.21 21.45
N ARG A 372 -3.41 19.88 21.63
CA ARG A 372 -3.56 19.24 22.95
C ARG A 372 -2.24 19.14 23.72
N PHE A 373 -1.11 18.93 23.02
CA PHE A 373 0.17 18.60 23.63
C PHE A 373 1.24 19.71 23.46
N HIS A 374 0.88 20.81 22.83
CA HIS A 374 1.70 22.02 22.76
C HIS A 374 1.43 22.92 23.97
#